data_41a576b4790cd7128850f3ad99bafd70
#
_entry.id   41a576b4790cd7128850f3ad99bafd70
#
_cell.length_a   1.000
_cell.length_b   1.000
_cell.length_c   1.000
_cell.angle_alpha   90.00
_cell.angle_beta   90.00
_cell.angle_gamma   90.00
#
_symmetry.space_group_name_H-M   'P 1'
#
loop_
_entity.id
_entity.type
_entity.pdbx_description
1 polymer ?
#
loop_
_entity_poly.entity_id
_entity_poly.type
_entity_poly.pdbx_seq_one_letter_code
_entity_poly.pdbx_strand_id
1 'polypeptide(L)'
;NRVLIWNSIPSANTPPDLVLGQSNFTAHNSGTGLNNLDFPGQVVITPDGKVLIADSDNNRVLVWTSFPTTSGQPADYALPITSYVNFGDSWPWGVWSDGTKVIVTATVAKSILFWNTFPGPSKAPDVVLTSSQVGTPRSITSDGNYVMLGDENANGPCIGQNGTRSTHIWTSWPTSSRDPDACIDNWLASAIYDSKIYGIAAGGETLYFYDELYTTTEELKAKVKLANPGEGHRWAGGDDGGATVVDGKLFIAEYNGNRISVFDNLPSSPADNPDWALLADEPTDYPLLDEFIIQNPIIDSNGKMLFVSSDFDRSLSIWKQLPGNSAATPDIVMRRFDQAPWD
;
A
#
# COMPACT_ATOMS: atom_id res chain seq x y z
N ASN A 1 0.28 8.94 15.40
CA ASN A 1 1.71 9.16 15.71
C ASN A 1 2.35 7.93 16.36
N ARG A 2 1.95 6.73 15.91
CA ARG A 2 2.50 5.46 16.41
C ARG A 2 2.34 4.32 15.41
N VAL A 3 3.15 3.29 15.56
CA VAL A 3 3.03 1.99 14.90
C VAL A 3 2.84 0.92 15.97
N LEU A 4 1.87 0.07 15.81
CA LEU A 4 1.55 -1.02 16.73
C LEU A 4 2.06 -2.34 16.15
N ILE A 5 2.65 -3.18 16.98
CA ILE A 5 3.28 -4.43 16.58
C ILE A 5 2.71 -5.57 17.42
N TRP A 6 2.32 -6.64 16.75
CA TRP A 6 2.06 -7.95 17.33
C TRP A 6 3.19 -8.88 16.90
N ASN A 7 3.90 -9.50 17.85
CA ASN A 7 5.01 -10.42 17.58
C ASN A 7 4.57 -11.74 16.93
N SER A 8 3.30 -12.01 17.00
CA SER A 8 2.65 -13.13 16.32
C SER A 8 1.23 -12.75 15.93
N ILE A 9 0.70 -13.42 14.92
CA ILE A 9 -0.70 -13.24 14.56
C ILE A 9 -1.56 -13.54 15.79
N PRO A 10 -2.35 -12.60 16.28
CA PRO A 10 -3.16 -12.78 17.48
C PRO A 10 -4.18 -13.89 17.31
N SER A 11 -4.57 -14.52 18.40
CA SER A 11 -5.61 -15.57 18.39
C SER A 11 -7.00 -15.02 18.71
N ALA A 12 -7.09 -13.80 19.15
CA ALA A 12 -8.30 -13.05 19.48
C ALA A 12 -8.01 -11.55 19.36
N ASN A 13 -9.02 -10.71 19.60
CA ASN A 13 -8.81 -9.26 19.71
C ASN A 13 -8.01 -8.95 20.99
N THR A 14 -6.71 -8.86 20.85
CA THR A 14 -5.76 -8.65 21.96
C THR A 14 -4.96 -7.37 21.72
N PRO A 15 -4.53 -6.68 22.79
CA PRO A 15 -3.63 -5.56 22.67
C PRO A 15 -2.35 -5.92 21.90
N PRO A 16 -1.71 -4.95 21.24
CA PRO A 16 -0.40 -5.15 20.63
C PRO A 16 0.67 -5.44 21.69
N ASP A 17 1.71 -6.14 21.27
CA ASP A 17 2.87 -6.44 22.12
C ASP A 17 3.80 -5.23 22.29
N LEU A 18 3.93 -4.44 21.23
CA LEU A 18 4.86 -3.31 21.19
C LEU A 18 4.23 -2.09 20.53
N VAL A 19 4.74 -0.92 20.90
CA VAL A 19 4.44 0.35 20.20
C VAL A 19 5.73 1.05 19.82
N LEU A 20 5.81 1.57 18.60
CA LEU A 20 6.88 2.47 18.15
C LEU A 20 6.33 3.88 18.00
N GLY A 21 7.20 4.88 18.18
CA GLY A 21 6.83 6.28 18.11
C GLY A 21 6.26 6.86 19.40
N GLN A 22 5.98 6.00 20.39
CA GLN A 22 5.45 6.39 21.70
C GLN A 22 6.12 5.58 22.82
N SER A 23 6.12 6.13 24.02
CA SER A 23 6.65 5.45 25.20
C SER A 23 5.73 4.35 25.76
N ASN A 24 4.45 4.40 25.43
CA ASN A 24 3.41 3.46 25.86
C ASN A 24 2.21 3.50 24.91
N PHE A 25 1.27 2.59 25.11
CA PHE A 25 0.10 2.42 24.23
C PHE A 25 -0.94 3.54 24.32
N THR A 26 -0.93 4.35 25.37
CA THR A 26 -1.89 5.45 25.55
C THR A 26 -1.36 6.80 25.06
N ALA A 27 -0.05 6.94 24.88
CA ALA A 27 0.57 8.14 24.34
C ALA A 27 0.33 8.25 22.82
N HIS A 28 0.12 9.47 22.33
CA HIS A 28 -0.16 9.72 20.91
C HIS A 28 0.39 11.09 20.44
N ASN A 29 1.23 11.73 21.23
CA ASN A 29 1.82 13.02 20.89
C ASN A 29 2.80 12.88 19.72
N SER A 30 2.85 13.87 18.87
CA SER A 30 3.92 13.99 17.87
C SER A 30 5.25 14.35 18.52
N GLY A 31 6.34 14.07 17.83
CA GLY A 31 7.67 14.43 18.28
C GLY A 31 8.75 14.11 17.26
N THR A 32 9.94 14.69 17.46
CA THR A 32 11.06 14.66 16.50
C THR A 32 12.21 13.74 16.93
N GLY A 33 12.16 13.12 18.13
CA GLY A 33 13.15 12.15 18.58
C GLY A 33 13.15 10.86 17.74
N LEU A 34 14.22 10.07 17.79
CA LEU A 34 14.28 8.77 17.09
C LEU A 34 13.26 7.74 17.62
N ASN A 35 12.69 8.00 18.77
CA ASN A 35 11.61 7.22 19.39
C ASN A 35 10.23 7.87 19.28
N ASN A 36 10.10 8.90 18.45
CA ASN A 36 8.84 9.60 18.19
C ASN A 36 8.48 9.56 16.70
N LEU A 37 7.20 9.68 16.40
CA LEU A 37 6.64 9.77 15.06
C LEU A 37 5.71 10.98 14.97
N ASP A 38 5.58 11.53 13.76
CA ASP A 38 4.57 12.52 13.43
C ASP A 38 3.97 12.21 12.06
N PHE A 39 2.69 11.86 12.06
CA PHE A 39 1.95 11.43 10.88
C PHE A 39 2.68 10.31 10.09
N PRO A 40 2.92 9.13 10.71
CA PRO A 40 3.57 8.04 9.99
C PRO A 40 2.72 7.58 8.81
N GLY A 41 3.34 7.54 7.63
CA GLY A 41 2.78 7.03 6.40
C GLY A 41 2.96 5.51 6.28
N GLN A 42 3.70 5.06 5.28
CA GLN A 42 3.92 3.64 5.04
C GLN A 42 4.99 3.04 5.96
N VAL A 43 4.76 1.78 6.33
CA VAL A 43 5.72 0.93 7.07
C VAL A 43 6.16 -0.22 6.16
N VAL A 44 7.44 -0.52 6.15
CA VAL A 44 8.01 -1.67 5.43
C VAL A 44 8.85 -2.50 6.39
N ILE A 45 8.65 -3.82 6.35
CA ILE A 45 9.50 -4.80 7.00
C ILE A 45 10.21 -5.58 5.91
N THR A 46 11.54 -5.53 5.91
CA THR A 46 12.34 -6.26 4.91
C THR A 46 12.43 -7.75 5.24
N PRO A 47 12.74 -8.61 4.26
CA PRO A 47 12.89 -10.06 4.50
C PRO A 47 13.91 -10.43 5.58
N ASP A 48 14.91 -9.58 5.81
CA ASP A 48 15.94 -9.74 6.84
C ASP A 48 15.61 -9.02 8.17
N GLY A 49 14.36 -8.53 8.32
CA GLY A 49 13.83 -8.01 9.58
C GLY A 49 14.15 -6.55 9.89
N LYS A 50 14.64 -5.77 8.94
CA LYS A 50 14.75 -4.32 9.10
C LYS A 50 13.37 -3.66 9.00
N VAL A 51 13.17 -2.54 9.70
CA VAL A 51 11.93 -1.77 9.66
C VAL A 51 12.22 -0.36 9.16
N LEU A 52 11.42 0.10 8.20
CA LEU A 52 11.45 1.48 7.71
C LEU A 52 10.06 2.08 7.91
N ILE A 53 10.01 3.29 8.45
CA ILE A 53 8.76 4.04 8.63
C ILE A 53 8.91 5.42 8.01
N ALA A 54 8.03 5.75 7.06
CA ALA A 54 7.88 7.10 6.57
C ALA A 54 7.28 7.97 7.69
N ASP A 55 8.06 8.87 8.25
CA ASP A 55 7.69 9.80 9.31
C ASP A 55 7.43 11.17 8.68
N SER A 56 6.23 11.28 8.08
CA SER A 56 5.91 12.25 7.03
C SER A 56 6.05 13.70 7.47
N ASP A 57 5.41 14.10 8.59
CA ASP A 57 5.47 15.46 9.09
C ASP A 57 6.85 15.82 9.68
N ASN A 58 7.66 14.84 9.99
CA ASN A 58 9.07 15.03 10.36
C ASN A 58 10.01 14.98 9.15
N ASN A 59 9.51 14.81 7.94
CA ASN A 59 10.30 14.87 6.71
C ASN A 59 11.45 13.86 6.64
N ARG A 60 11.27 12.68 7.19
CA ARG A 60 12.31 11.66 7.31
C ARG A 60 11.75 10.24 7.17
N VAL A 61 12.64 9.28 6.99
CA VAL A 61 12.33 7.86 7.17
C VAL A 61 13.12 7.36 8.37
N LEU A 62 12.45 6.80 9.36
CA LEU A 62 13.09 6.15 10.50
C LEU A 62 13.46 4.71 10.13
N VAL A 63 14.65 4.28 10.56
CA VAL A 63 15.20 2.97 10.22
C VAL A 63 15.63 2.22 11.48
N TRP A 64 15.11 1.01 11.64
CA TRP A 64 15.58 -0.01 12.56
C TRP A 64 16.29 -1.09 11.76
N THR A 65 17.54 -1.38 12.07
CA THR A 65 18.38 -2.37 11.36
C THR A 65 18.10 -3.81 11.77
N SER A 66 17.29 -3.98 12.80
CA SER A 66 16.72 -5.25 13.23
C SER A 66 15.29 -5.02 13.74
N PHE A 67 14.48 -6.06 13.73
CA PHE A 67 13.09 -5.95 14.18
C PHE A 67 13.04 -5.48 15.66
N PRO A 68 12.25 -4.44 15.97
CA PRO A 68 12.14 -3.91 17.33
C PRO A 68 11.63 -4.93 18.33
N THR A 69 12.16 -4.92 19.56
CA THR A 69 11.82 -5.88 20.61
C THR A 69 11.23 -5.24 21.86
N THR A 70 11.21 -3.91 21.94
CA THR A 70 10.68 -3.18 23.10
C THR A 70 9.84 -1.97 22.66
N SER A 71 8.80 -1.67 23.45
CA SER A 71 7.98 -0.47 23.21
C SER A 71 8.83 0.80 23.37
N GLY A 72 8.59 1.78 22.51
CA GLY A 72 9.34 3.03 22.48
C GLY A 72 10.80 2.90 22.07
N GLN A 73 11.19 1.73 21.53
CA GLN A 73 12.56 1.54 21.03
C GLN A 73 12.89 2.60 19.99
N PRO A 74 13.95 3.40 20.20
CA PRO A 74 14.35 4.37 19.21
C PRO A 74 14.80 3.70 17.90
N ALA A 75 14.58 4.37 16.77
CA ALA A 75 15.22 4.00 15.53
C ALA A 75 16.75 4.07 15.67
N ASP A 76 17.46 3.23 14.92
CA ASP A 76 18.93 3.30 14.89
C ASP A 76 19.40 4.59 14.25
N TYR A 77 18.66 5.07 13.24
CA TYR A 77 18.92 6.36 12.58
C TYR A 77 17.70 6.83 11.78
N ALA A 78 17.79 8.06 11.28
CA ALA A 78 16.86 8.64 10.33
C ALA A 78 17.55 8.93 8.99
N LEU A 79 16.83 8.76 7.89
CA LEU A 79 17.17 9.29 6.58
C LEU A 79 16.50 10.66 6.45
N PRO A 80 17.24 11.76 6.40
CA PRO A 80 16.68 13.11 6.33
C PRO A 80 16.28 13.46 4.89
N ILE A 81 15.07 13.09 4.48
CA ILE A 81 14.61 13.16 3.09
C ILE A 81 14.70 14.59 2.54
N THR A 82 14.29 15.58 3.32
CA THR A 82 14.41 17.00 2.92
C THR A 82 15.84 17.40 2.55
N SER A 83 16.85 16.83 3.18
CA SER A 83 18.25 17.14 2.87
C SER A 83 18.71 16.58 1.51
N TYR A 84 17.97 15.67 0.92
CA TYR A 84 18.28 15.05 -0.35
C TYR A 84 17.52 15.65 -1.53
N VAL A 85 16.45 16.37 -1.24
CA VAL A 85 15.64 17.09 -2.23
C VAL A 85 15.80 18.59 -2.01
N ASN A 86 16.05 19.35 -3.04
CA ASN A 86 16.21 20.80 -2.93
C ASN A 86 14.87 21.52 -2.72
N PHE A 87 14.17 21.15 -1.65
CA PHE A 87 12.85 21.66 -1.33
C PHE A 87 12.70 21.78 0.19
N GLY A 88 11.96 22.79 0.67
CA GLY A 88 11.83 23.07 2.10
C GLY A 88 11.04 22.01 2.90
N ASP A 89 10.25 21.20 2.19
CA ASP A 89 9.41 20.16 2.76
C ASP A 89 9.42 18.94 1.81
N SER A 90 9.57 17.75 2.33
CA SER A 90 9.60 16.53 1.50
C SER A 90 8.36 15.66 1.65
N TRP A 91 7.84 15.61 2.86
CA TRP A 91 6.67 14.81 3.24
C TRP A 91 6.71 13.39 2.65
N PRO A 92 7.63 12.52 3.09
CA PRO A 92 7.74 11.17 2.57
C PRO A 92 6.47 10.39 2.89
N TRP A 93 5.92 9.71 1.87
CA TRP A 93 4.70 8.91 2.04
C TRP A 93 4.95 7.44 1.81
N GLY A 94 5.37 7.08 0.59
CA GLY A 94 5.64 5.72 0.18
C GLY A 94 7.07 5.29 0.47
N VAL A 95 7.23 4.08 0.97
CA VAL A 95 8.53 3.41 1.15
C VAL A 95 8.43 2.00 0.61
N TRP A 96 9.43 1.57 -0.14
CA TRP A 96 9.59 0.20 -0.59
C TRP A 96 11.02 -0.29 -0.34
N SER A 97 11.19 -1.56 -0.01
CA SER A 97 12.49 -2.20 0.11
C SER A 97 12.39 -3.72 -0.01
N ASP A 98 13.38 -4.32 -0.70
CA ASP A 98 13.63 -5.76 -0.75
C ASP A 98 14.69 -6.23 0.27
N GLY A 99 15.15 -5.32 1.14
CA GLY A 99 16.24 -5.55 2.09
C GLY A 99 17.62 -5.13 1.54
N THR A 100 17.74 -4.94 0.25
CA THR A 100 18.96 -4.46 -0.44
C THR A 100 18.75 -3.06 -0.99
N LYS A 101 17.72 -2.88 -1.79
CA LYS A 101 17.34 -1.61 -2.41
C LYS A 101 16.29 -0.89 -1.59
N VAL A 102 16.23 0.42 -1.69
CA VAL A 102 15.20 1.24 -1.04
C VAL A 102 14.67 2.28 -2.03
N ILE A 103 13.38 2.51 -2.00
CA ILE A 103 12.72 3.63 -2.68
C ILE A 103 11.92 4.42 -1.64
N VAL A 104 11.96 5.75 -1.74
CA VAL A 104 11.13 6.66 -0.94
C VAL A 104 10.48 7.68 -1.86
N THR A 105 9.18 7.89 -1.72
CA THR A 105 8.49 9.00 -2.38
C THR A 105 8.52 10.23 -1.49
N ALA A 106 8.96 11.36 -2.04
CA ALA A 106 8.91 12.68 -1.39
C ALA A 106 7.79 13.48 -2.02
N THR A 107 6.60 13.37 -1.44
CA THR A 107 5.33 13.80 -2.03
C THR A 107 5.29 15.30 -2.34
N VAL A 108 5.64 16.15 -1.39
CA VAL A 108 5.63 17.61 -1.56
C VAL A 108 6.79 18.06 -2.46
N ALA A 109 7.93 17.40 -2.36
CA ALA A 109 9.09 17.67 -3.21
C ALA A 109 8.96 17.08 -4.64
N LYS A 110 7.88 16.35 -4.95
CA LYS A 110 7.62 15.74 -6.26
C LYS A 110 8.79 14.88 -6.76
N SER A 111 9.42 14.16 -5.84
CA SER A 111 10.67 13.44 -6.10
C SER A 111 10.57 12.01 -5.62
N ILE A 112 11.34 11.13 -6.24
CA ILE A 112 11.46 9.74 -5.84
C ILE A 112 12.95 9.46 -5.63
N LEU A 113 13.28 8.93 -4.46
CA LEU A 113 14.66 8.70 -4.03
C LEU A 113 14.96 7.20 -4.10
N PHE A 114 16.07 6.84 -4.72
CA PHE A 114 16.50 5.46 -4.93
C PHE A 114 17.86 5.21 -4.29
N TRP A 115 17.96 4.12 -3.56
CA TRP A 115 19.23 3.57 -3.07
C TRP A 115 19.42 2.17 -3.64
N ASN A 116 20.55 1.95 -4.32
CA ASN A 116 20.93 0.67 -4.92
C ASN A 116 21.39 -0.36 -3.86
N THR A 117 21.75 0.14 -2.68
CA THR A 117 22.11 -0.67 -1.52
C THR A 117 21.43 -0.07 -0.31
N PHE A 118 21.08 -0.91 0.66
CA PHE A 118 20.40 -0.46 1.87
C PHE A 118 21.17 0.69 2.54
N PRO A 119 20.57 1.87 2.72
CA PRO A 119 21.29 3.06 3.17
C PRO A 119 21.69 2.99 4.64
N GLY A 120 22.91 3.32 4.96
CA GLY A 120 23.34 3.67 6.33
C GLY A 120 22.97 5.11 6.70
N PRO A 121 23.29 5.55 7.93
CA PRO A 121 22.80 6.83 8.50
C PRO A 121 23.10 8.10 7.71
N SER A 122 24.14 8.10 6.88
CA SER A 122 24.57 9.28 6.11
C SER A 122 24.61 9.02 4.61
N LYS A 123 24.07 7.89 4.17
CA LYS A 123 24.08 7.53 2.77
C LYS A 123 23.02 8.32 2.01
N ALA A 124 23.45 9.25 1.17
CA ALA A 124 22.58 9.92 0.22
C ALA A 124 22.01 8.91 -0.80
N PRO A 125 20.84 9.18 -1.39
CA PRO A 125 20.30 8.37 -2.49
C PRO A 125 21.27 8.34 -3.67
N ASP A 126 21.31 7.21 -4.34
CA ASP A 126 22.11 7.07 -5.57
C ASP A 126 21.41 7.82 -6.72
N VAL A 127 20.10 7.95 -6.67
CA VAL A 127 19.30 8.75 -7.62
C VAL A 127 18.22 9.52 -6.87
N VAL A 128 18.11 10.81 -7.16
CA VAL A 128 16.92 11.62 -6.89
C VAL A 128 16.24 11.83 -8.24
N LEU A 129 15.17 11.12 -8.46
CA LEU A 129 14.40 11.19 -9.69
C LEU A 129 13.38 12.32 -9.58
N THR A 130 13.42 13.21 -10.54
CA THR A 130 12.43 14.24 -10.76
C THR A 130 11.93 14.15 -12.21
N SER A 131 10.65 14.35 -12.40
CA SER A 131 10.04 14.38 -13.73
C SER A 131 8.93 15.43 -13.72
N SER A 132 8.80 16.15 -14.83
CA SER A 132 7.68 17.09 -14.99
C SER A 132 6.32 16.40 -15.04
N GLN A 133 6.30 15.09 -15.24
CA GLN A 133 5.08 14.26 -15.26
C GLN A 133 4.63 13.87 -13.85
N VAL A 134 5.51 13.87 -12.86
CA VAL A 134 5.21 13.53 -11.47
C VAL A 134 4.68 14.76 -10.74
N GLY A 135 3.54 14.63 -10.11
CA GLY A 135 2.86 15.72 -9.39
C GLY A 135 2.77 15.52 -7.89
N THR A 136 2.20 14.42 -7.45
CA THR A 136 2.02 14.09 -6.03
C THR A 136 2.28 12.59 -5.84
N PRO A 137 3.56 12.18 -5.84
CA PRO A 137 3.94 10.78 -5.71
C PRO A 137 3.56 10.25 -4.33
N ARG A 138 2.81 9.14 -4.30
CA ARG A 138 2.34 8.52 -3.06
C ARG A 138 2.77 7.07 -2.95
N SER A 139 1.96 6.14 -3.38
CA SER A 139 2.25 4.71 -3.29
C SER A 139 3.38 4.31 -4.23
N ILE A 140 4.21 3.38 -3.79
CA ILE A 140 5.32 2.86 -4.58
C ILE A 140 5.41 1.35 -4.41
N THR A 141 5.61 0.63 -5.51
CA THR A 141 5.90 -0.80 -5.49
C THR A 141 6.96 -1.15 -6.53
N SER A 142 7.67 -2.25 -6.32
CA SER A 142 8.71 -2.73 -7.22
C SER A 142 8.93 -4.23 -7.04
N ASP A 143 9.45 -4.88 -8.05
CA ASP A 143 10.04 -6.21 -7.98
C ASP A 143 11.58 -6.18 -7.87
N GLY A 144 12.15 -4.99 -7.65
CA GLY A 144 13.58 -4.74 -7.61
C GLY A 144 14.16 -4.27 -8.95
N ASN A 145 13.39 -4.30 -10.02
CA ASN A 145 13.76 -3.78 -11.33
C ASN A 145 12.66 -2.90 -11.93
N TYR A 146 11.46 -3.42 -12.02
CA TYR A 146 10.26 -2.71 -12.49
C TYR A 146 9.68 -1.86 -11.34
N VAL A 147 9.39 -0.60 -11.57
CA VAL A 147 8.92 0.34 -10.55
C VAL A 147 7.59 0.93 -10.97
N MET A 148 6.60 0.89 -10.09
CA MET A 148 5.30 1.50 -10.28
C MET A 148 5.03 2.52 -9.17
N LEU A 149 4.63 3.71 -9.58
CA LEU A 149 4.32 4.84 -8.71
C LEU A 149 2.87 5.27 -8.89
N GLY A 150 2.08 5.28 -7.83
CA GLY A 150 0.79 5.97 -7.81
C GLY A 150 0.99 7.47 -7.60
N ASP A 151 0.45 8.27 -8.51
CA ASP A 151 0.54 9.73 -8.51
C ASP A 151 -0.86 10.35 -8.54
N GLU A 152 -1.18 11.11 -7.51
CA GLU A 152 -2.51 11.72 -7.36
C GLU A 152 -2.72 12.94 -8.27
N ASN A 153 -1.65 13.67 -8.58
CA ASN A 153 -1.69 14.90 -9.38
C ASN A 153 -0.66 14.86 -10.51
N ALA A 154 -0.65 13.77 -11.28
CA ALA A 154 0.21 13.59 -12.43
C ALA A 154 0.06 14.71 -13.46
N ASN A 155 1.08 14.92 -14.26
CA ASN A 155 1.11 15.90 -15.34
C ASN A 155 1.50 15.22 -16.67
N GLY A 156 1.30 15.92 -17.77
CA GLY A 156 1.80 15.50 -19.08
C GLY A 156 0.98 14.39 -19.73
N PRO A 157 1.60 13.50 -20.53
CA PRO A 157 0.89 12.50 -21.34
C PRO A 157 0.21 11.39 -20.52
N CYS A 158 0.51 11.31 -19.23
CA CYS A 158 -0.06 10.35 -18.31
C CYS A 158 -1.35 10.84 -17.65
N ILE A 159 -1.85 12.00 -18.03
CA ILE A 159 -3.16 12.51 -17.60
C ILE A 159 -4.23 11.88 -18.48
N GLY A 160 -5.17 11.20 -17.87
CA GLY A 160 -6.29 10.63 -18.57
C GLY A 160 -7.53 11.51 -18.64
N GLN A 161 -8.60 10.91 -19.15
CA GLN A 161 -9.89 11.60 -19.27
C GLN A 161 -10.60 11.78 -17.93
N ASN A 162 -10.15 11.10 -16.88
CA ASN A 162 -10.81 11.02 -15.58
C ASN A 162 -10.10 11.81 -14.46
N GLY A 163 -9.23 12.75 -14.80
CA GLY A 163 -8.54 13.58 -13.81
C GLY A 163 -7.03 13.51 -13.90
N THR A 164 -6.35 13.93 -12.84
CA THR A 164 -4.88 14.06 -12.76
C THR A 164 -4.21 12.83 -12.14
N ARG A 165 -4.93 11.75 -11.89
CA ARG A 165 -4.38 10.53 -11.28
C ARG A 165 -3.75 9.64 -12.34
N SER A 166 -2.60 9.07 -12.03
CA SER A 166 -1.88 8.17 -12.94
C SER A 166 -1.03 7.17 -12.16
N THR A 167 -0.76 6.05 -12.77
CA THR A 167 0.31 5.14 -12.37
C THR A 167 1.46 5.28 -13.34
N HIS A 168 2.58 5.79 -12.87
CA HIS A 168 3.82 5.90 -13.64
C HIS A 168 4.63 4.61 -13.52
N ILE A 169 5.26 4.22 -14.62
CA ILE A 169 6.01 2.98 -14.72
C ILE A 169 7.42 3.24 -15.25
N TRP A 170 8.40 2.74 -14.52
CA TRP A 170 9.78 2.59 -15.00
C TRP A 170 10.07 1.10 -15.16
N THR A 171 10.34 0.68 -16.39
CA THR A 171 10.55 -0.72 -16.78
C THR A 171 11.90 -1.30 -16.38
N SER A 172 12.74 -0.44 -15.86
CA SER A 172 14.02 -0.81 -15.26
C SER A 172 14.34 0.12 -14.10
N TRP A 173 15.11 -0.38 -13.14
CA TRP A 173 15.58 0.41 -12.02
C TRP A 173 16.25 1.70 -12.48
N PRO A 174 15.78 2.88 -12.06
CA PRO A 174 16.35 4.15 -12.48
C PRO A 174 17.80 4.33 -12.00
N THR A 175 18.67 4.71 -12.93
CA THR A 175 20.08 5.04 -12.66
C THR A 175 20.37 6.54 -12.78
N SER A 176 19.39 7.32 -13.21
CA SER A 176 19.39 8.77 -13.31
C SER A 176 17.98 9.30 -13.30
N SER A 177 17.81 10.61 -13.10
CA SER A 177 16.52 11.27 -13.27
C SER A 177 16.05 11.15 -14.72
N ARG A 178 14.82 10.67 -14.92
CA ARG A 178 14.19 10.49 -16.23
C ARG A 178 12.67 10.42 -16.11
N ASP A 179 11.99 10.66 -17.19
CA ASP A 179 10.55 10.44 -17.27
C ASP A 179 10.19 8.95 -17.14
N PRO A 180 8.97 8.62 -16.74
CA PRO A 180 8.49 7.25 -16.79
C PRO A 180 8.50 6.70 -18.23
N ASP A 181 8.78 5.41 -18.37
CA ASP A 181 8.78 4.74 -19.67
C ASP A 181 7.35 4.53 -20.17
N ALA A 182 6.43 4.35 -19.24
CA ALA A 182 5.01 4.13 -19.52
C ALA A 182 4.16 4.67 -18.38
N CYS A 183 2.87 4.84 -18.66
CA CYS A 183 1.91 5.20 -17.64
C CYS A 183 0.52 4.62 -17.94
N ILE A 184 -0.23 4.39 -16.88
CA ILE A 184 -1.63 4.01 -16.92
C ILE A 184 -2.44 5.21 -16.42
N ASP A 185 -3.44 5.57 -17.20
CA ASP A 185 -4.45 6.56 -16.82
C ASP A 185 -5.28 6.01 -15.67
N ASN A 186 -5.20 6.61 -14.56
CA ASN A 186 -5.76 6.30 -13.25
C ASN A 186 -4.76 5.70 -12.25
N TRP A 187 -4.99 6.01 -10.99
CA TRP A 187 -4.28 5.40 -9.89
C TRP A 187 -4.80 3.98 -9.68
N LEU A 188 -3.91 3.02 -9.83
CA LEU A 188 -4.22 1.62 -9.59
C LEU A 188 -3.77 1.22 -8.18
N ALA A 189 -4.69 0.69 -7.42
CA ALA A 189 -4.34 -0.23 -6.34
C ALA A 189 -3.93 -1.55 -7.01
N SER A 190 -2.64 -1.81 -7.12
CA SER A 190 -2.13 -2.84 -8.01
C SER A 190 -1.24 -3.85 -7.33
N ALA A 191 -1.32 -5.09 -7.82
CA ALA A 191 -0.37 -6.16 -7.50
C ALA A 191 0.41 -6.57 -8.75
N ILE A 192 1.71 -6.83 -8.60
CA ILE A 192 2.56 -7.47 -9.59
C ILE A 192 2.71 -8.93 -9.17
N TYR A 193 2.36 -9.85 -10.04
CA TYR A 193 2.49 -11.28 -9.81
C TYR A 193 2.79 -11.99 -11.11
N ASP A 194 3.82 -12.84 -11.12
CA ASP A 194 4.25 -13.63 -12.29
C ASP A 194 4.32 -12.80 -13.59
N SER A 195 4.98 -11.66 -13.52
CA SER A 195 5.10 -10.68 -14.61
C SER A 195 3.76 -10.17 -15.18
N LYS A 196 2.72 -10.15 -14.36
CA LYS A 196 1.40 -9.59 -14.69
C LYS A 196 1.03 -8.48 -13.72
N ILE A 197 0.24 -7.55 -14.19
CA ILE A 197 -0.30 -6.45 -13.38
C ILE A 197 -1.79 -6.67 -13.20
N TYR A 198 -2.23 -6.68 -11.97
CA TYR A 198 -3.64 -6.71 -11.59
C TYR A 198 -3.96 -5.48 -10.74
N GLY A 199 -5.06 -4.84 -11.02
CA GLY A 199 -5.45 -3.67 -10.26
C GLY A 199 -6.86 -3.19 -10.58
N ILE A 200 -7.35 -2.32 -9.72
CA ILE A 200 -8.63 -1.65 -9.89
C ILE A 200 -8.37 -0.15 -9.99
N ALA A 201 -9.00 0.51 -10.95
CA ALA A 201 -8.83 1.96 -11.10
C ALA A 201 -9.49 2.71 -9.95
N ALA A 202 -8.77 3.67 -9.38
CA ALA A 202 -9.32 4.59 -8.39
C ALA A 202 -10.51 5.37 -8.95
N GLY A 203 -11.63 5.35 -8.26
CA GLY A 203 -12.88 6.00 -8.70
C GLY A 203 -13.50 5.38 -9.96
N GLY A 204 -12.95 4.27 -10.46
CA GLY A 204 -13.38 3.60 -11.66
C GLY A 204 -14.28 2.40 -11.41
N GLU A 205 -15.01 2.03 -12.43
CA GLU A 205 -15.88 0.84 -12.48
C GLU A 205 -15.23 -0.27 -13.33
N THR A 206 -13.89 -0.33 -13.38
CA THR A 206 -13.17 -1.20 -14.30
C THR A 206 -11.96 -1.81 -13.64
N LEU A 207 -11.79 -3.13 -13.76
CA LEU A 207 -10.56 -3.82 -13.43
C LEU A 207 -9.60 -3.78 -14.61
N TYR A 208 -8.42 -3.24 -14.41
CA TYR A 208 -7.32 -3.31 -15.38
C TYR A 208 -6.44 -4.49 -15.04
N PHE A 209 -6.09 -5.29 -16.04
CA PHE A 209 -5.06 -6.30 -15.89
C PHE A 209 -4.28 -6.52 -17.20
N TYR A 210 -3.04 -6.97 -17.05
CA TYR A 210 -2.10 -7.21 -18.13
C TYR A 210 -1.52 -8.61 -18.00
N ASP A 211 -1.33 -9.30 -19.10
CA ASP A 211 -0.78 -10.66 -19.13
C ASP A 211 0.75 -10.72 -19.08
N GLU A 212 1.40 -9.55 -19.20
CA GLU A 212 2.86 -9.39 -19.03
C GLU A 212 3.18 -7.95 -18.64
N LEU A 213 4.43 -7.68 -18.25
CA LEU A 213 4.92 -6.33 -17.96
C LEU A 213 5.30 -5.64 -19.27
N TYR A 214 4.47 -4.76 -19.75
CA TYR A 214 4.71 -3.97 -20.96
C TYR A 214 5.62 -2.79 -20.69
N THR A 215 6.33 -2.34 -21.74
CA THR A 215 7.43 -1.39 -21.62
C THR A 215 7.11 0.01 -22.13
N THR A 216 5.96 0.19 -22.78
CA THR A 216 5.56 1.49 -23.33
C THR A 216 4.08 1.78 -23.03
N THR A 217 3.74 3.07 -22.98
CA THR A 217 2.36 3.51 -22.80
C THR A 217 1.45 3.01 -23.94
N GLU A 218 1.95 2.95 -25.17
CA GLU A 218 1.19 2.47 -26.33
C GLU A 218 0.87 0.99 -26.22
N GLU A 219 1.83 0.17 -25.75
CA GLU A 219 1.59 -1.25 -25.46
C GLU A 219 0.58 -1.41 -24.33
N LEU A 220 0.73 -0.66 -23.23
CA LEU A 220 -0.24 -0.68 -22.12
C LEU A 220 -1.64 -0.34 -22.60
N LYS A 221 -1.82 0.74 -23.38
CA LYS A 221 -3.11 1.11 -23.93
C LYS A 221 -3.67 0.07 -24.91
N ALA A 222 -2.81 -0.55 -25.71
CA ALA A 222 -3.22 -1.53 -26.71
C ALA A 222 -3.52 -2.92 -26.13
N LYS A 223 -2.86 -3.27 -25.02
CA LYS A 223 -2.87 -4.62 -24.45
C LYS A 223 -3.66 -4.74 -23.14
N VAL A 224 -4.10 -3.60 -22.59
CA VAL A 224 -4.93 -3.61 -21.39
C VAL A 224 -6.15 -4.49 -21.60
N LYS A 225 -6.36 -5.40 -20.67
CA LYS A 225 -7.56 -6.20 -20.58
C LYS A 225 -8.45 -5.56 -19.52
N LEU A 226 -9.62 -5.13 -19.94
CA LEU A 226 -10.59 -4.51 -19.07
C LEU A 226 -11.60 -5.59 -18.71
N ALA A 227 -11.65 -6.00 -17.46
CA ALA A 227 -12.84 -6.68 -16.99
C ALA A 227 -13.93 -5.62 -16.90
N ASN A 228 -14.62 -5.43 -18.02
CA ASN A 228 -15.85 -4.65 -18.01
C ASN A 228 -16.94 -5.55 -17.42
N PRO A 229 -17.65 -5.11 -16.40
CA PRO A 229 -18.81 -5.83 -15.92
C PRO A 229 -19.83 -5.91 -17.06
N GLY A 230 -19.79 -7.00 -17.79
CA GLY A 230 -20.97 -7.49 -18.47
C GLY A 230 -22.10 -7.58 -17.44
N GLU A 231 -23.29 -7.83 -17.87
CA GLU A 231 -24.45 -7.99 -17.00
C GLU A 231 -24.11 -8.81 -15.75
N GLY A 232 -23.92 -8.19 -14.60
CA GLY A 232 -23.78 -8.89 -13.32
C GLY A 232 -22.82 -8.32 -12.31
N HIS A 233 -21.61 -7.92 -12.65
CA HIS A 233 -20.66 -7.36 -11.69
C HIS A 233 -20.27 -5.94 -12.05
N ARG A 234 -20.48 -5.03 -11.12
CA ARG A 234 -20.07 -3.63 -11.27
C ARG A 234 -18.94 -3.34 -10.30
N TRP A 235 -17.77 -3.03 -10.85
CA TRP A 235 -16.61 -2.64 -10.06
C TRP A 235 -16.85 -1.31 -9.34
N ALA A 236 -16.48 -1.24 -8.10
CA ALA A 236 -16.59 -0.02 -7.31
C ALA A 236 -15.27 0.25 -6.60
N GLY A 237 -14.27 0.60 -7.39
CA GLY A 237 -12.96 0.98 -6.90
C GLY A 237 -12.99 2.26 -6.08
N GLY A 238 -11.84 2.64 -5.57
CA GLY A 238 -11.64 3.84 -4.77
C GLY A 238 -10.16 4.15 -4.66
N ASP A 239 -9.83 5.15 -3.88
CA ASP A 239 -8.47 5.67 -3.79
C ASP A 239 -7.51 4.71 -3.07
N ASP A 240 -8.02 3.90 -2.13
CA ASP A 240 -7.24 3.11 -1.20
C ASP A 240 -7.56 1.60 -1.25
N GLY A 241 -8.28 1.13 -2.25
CA GLY A 241 -8.48 -0.29 -2.46
C GLY A 241 -7.15 -1.03 -2.62
N GLY A 242 -7.19 -2.31 -2.86
CA GLY A 242 -5.98 -3.10 -3.06
C GLY A 242 -6.25 -4.35 -3.86
N ALA A 243 -5.20 -4.93 -4.39
CA ALA A 243 -5.25 -6.23 -5.01
C ALA A 243 -4.09 -7.08 -4.49
N THR A 244 -4.36 -8.36 -4.24
CA THR A 244 -3.30 -9.31 -3.88
C THR A 244 -3.53 -10.63 -4.56
N VAL A 245 -2.45 -11.25 -5.02
CA VAL A 245 -2.48 -12.59 -5.58
C VAL A 245 -1.84 -13.55 -4.60
N VAL A 246 -2.58 -14.58 -4.24
CA VAL A 246 -2.13 -15.57 -3.30
C VAL A 246 -2.71 -16.94 -3.64
N ASP A 247 -1.85 -17.96 -3.67
CA ASP A 247 -2.21 -19.35 -4.00
C ASP A 247 -3.00 -19.47 -5.34
N GLY A 248 -2.59 -18.67 -6.34
CA GLY A 248 -3.24 -18.63 -7.66
C GLY A 248 -4.58 -17.93 -7.73
N LYS A 249 -5.07 -17.38 -6.63
CA LYS A 249 -6.31 -16.59 -6.54
C LYS A 249 -6.00 -15.10 -6.54
N LEU A 250 -6.87 -14.31 -7.13
CA LEU A 250 -6.81 -12.85 -7.08
C LEU A 250 -7.91 -12.32 -6.16
N PHE A 251 -7.51 -11.58 -5.16
CA PHE A 251 -8.40 -10.85 -4.24
C PHE A 251 -8.33 -9.37 -4.56
N ILE A 252 -9.46 -8.72 -4.71
CA ILE A 252 -9.57 -7.30 -5.05
C ILE A 252 -10.46 -6.59 -4.03
N ALA A 253 -9.89 -5.65 -3.31
CA ALA A 253 -10.63 -4.79 -2.41
C ALA A 253 -11.34 -3.69 -3.22
N GLU A 254 -12.65 -3.72 -3.25
CA GLU A 254 -13.47 -2.69 -3.87
C GLU A 254 -13.86 -1.65 -2.83
N TYR A 255 -13.02 -0.64 -2.69
CA TYR A 255 -13.13 0.37 -1.64
C TYR A 255 -14.53 0.99 -1.54
N ASN A 256 -15.08 1.47 -2.66
CA ASN A 256 -16.43 2.03 -2.70
C ASN A 256 -17.53 0.96 -2.80
N GLY A 257 -17.17 -0.28 -3.09
CA GLY A 257 -18.08 -1.41 -3.22
C GLY A 257 -18.33 -2.17 -1.91
N ASN A 258 -17.57 -1.84 -0.86
CA ASN A 258 -17.69 -2.49 0.44
C ASN A 258 -17.60 -4.03 0.35
N ARG A 259 -16.69 -4.55 -0.46
CA ARG A 259 -16.53 -5.98 -0.68
C ARG A 259 -15.12 -6.34 -1.12
N ILE A 260 -14.78 -7.61 -0.98
CA ILE A 260 -13.58 -8.20 -1.58
C ILE A 260 -14.05 -9.17 -2.67
N SER A 261 -13.81 -8.81 -3.91
CA SER A 261 -14.10 -9.69 -5.05
C SER A 261 -12.98 -10.68 -5.28
N VAL A 262 -13.31 -11.93 -5.57
CA VAL A 262 -12.34 -13.02 -5.64
C VAL A 262 -12.46 -13.78 -6.96
N PHE A 263 -11.33 -13.98 -7.60
CA PHE A 263 -11.16 -14.93 -8.69
C PHE A 263 -10.43 -16.16 -8.15
N ASP A 264 -11.02 -17.33 -8.25
CA ASP A 264 -10.38 -18.59 -7.86
C ASP A 264 -9.26 -19.01 -8.81
N ASN A 265 -9.29 -18.46 -10.02
CA ASN A 265 -8.20 -18.51 -11.00
C ASN A 265 -7.93 -17.10 -11.52
N LEU A 266 -6.68 -16.81 -11.84
CA LEU A 266 -6.33 -15.50 -12.38
C LEU A 266 -7.10 -15.21 -13.67
N PRO A 267 -7.74 -14.03 -13.80
CA PRO A 267 -8.51 -13.70 -14.98
C PRO A 267 -7.63 -13.71 -16.24
N SER A 268 -8.16 -14.21 -17.33
CA SER A 268 -7.48 -14.33 -18.62
C SER A 268 -8.17 -13.53 -19.73
N SER A 269 -9.40 -13.08 -19.49
CA SER A 269 -10.26 -12.43 -20.45
C SER A 269 -11.02 -11.27 -19.79
N PRO A 270 -11.30 -10.19 -20.52
CA PRO A 270 -12.20 -9.12 -20.07
C PRO A 270 -13.61 -9.59 -19.71
N ALA A 271 -14.02 -10.76 -20.20
CA ALA A 271 -15.32 -11.33 -19.88
C ALA A 271 -15.35 -12.14 -18.59
N ASP A 272 -14.19 -12.36 -17.95
CA ASP A 272 -14.10 -13.08 -16.69
C ASP A 272 -14.69 -12.20 -15.58
N ASN A 273 -15.56 -12.78 -14.79
CA ASN A 273 -16.13 -12.16 -13.60
C ASN A 273 -15.55 -12.81 -12.36
N PRO A 274 -15.55 -12.11 -11.21
CA PRO A 274 -15.23 -12.76 -9.94
C PRO A 274 -16.12 -13.97 -9.70
N ASP A 275 -15.52 -15.04 -9.19
CA ASP A 275 -16.26 -16.27 -8.87
C ASP A 275 -17.19 -16.05 -7.67
N TRP A 276 -16.76 -15.21 -6.74
CA TRP A 276 -17.51 -14.85 -5.53
C TRP A 276 -16.95 -13.58 -4.88
N ALA A 277 -17.61 -13.09 -3.83
CA ALA A 277 -17.15 -11.96 -3.04
C ALA A 277 -17.34 -12.21 -1.54
N LEU A 278 -16.40 -11.72 -0.72
CA LEU A 278 -16.62 -11.54 0.70
C LEU A 278 -17.48 -10.29 0.88
N LEU A 279 -18.61 -10.48 1.52
CA LEU A 279 -19.52 -9.43 1.90
C LEU A 279 -19.68 -9.48 3.42
N ALA A 280 -19.62 -8.33 4.06
CA ALA A 280 -20.01 -8.17 5.45
C ALA A 280 -21.41 -7.58 5.54
N ASP A 281 -22.00 -7.66 6.72
CA ASP A 281 -23.24 -6.96 7.00
C ASP A 281 -23.06 -5.45 6.84
N GLU A 282 -24.12 -4.76 6.44
CA GLU A 282 -24.10 -3.32 6.33
C GLU A 282 -23.78 -2.70 7.70
N PRO A 283 -22.92 -1.67 7.73
CA PRO A 283 -22.56 -1.02 8.97
C PRO A 283 -23.80 -0.38 9.61
N THR A 284 -24.04 -0.69 10.85
CA THR A 284 -25.00 0.02 11.68
C THR A 284 -24.35 1.27 12.28
N ASP A 285 -25.13 2.18 12.84
CA ASP A 285 -24.61 3.39 13.50
C ASP A 285 -23.58 3.10 14.61
N TYR A 286 -23.58 1.86 15.11
CA TYR A 286 -22.60 1.32 16.03
C TYR A 286 -22.26 -0.12 15.62
N PRO A 287 -21.04 -0.38 15.14
CA PRO A 287 -20.61 -1.73 14.84
C PRO A 287 -20.69 -2.59 16.11
N LEU A 288 -21.36 -3.73 16.02
CA LEU A 288 -21.39 -4.69 17.09
C LEU A 288 -20.01 -5.34 17.21
N LEU A 289 -19.56 -5.61 18.43
CA LEU A 289 -18.22 -6.14 18.71
C LEU A 289 -17.91 -7.47 18.02
N ASP A 290 -18.96 -8.23 17.66
CA ASP A 290 -18.84 -9.56 17.07
C ASP A 290 -19.08 -9.58 15.55
N GLU A 291 -19.47 -8.46 14.94
CA GLU A 291 -19.69 -8.36 13.51
C GLU A 291 -18.40 -7.89 12.82
N PHE A 292 -18.06 -8.46 11.68
CA PHE A 292 -17.05 -7.88 10.82
C PHE A 292 -17.71 -7.01 9.75
N ILE A 293 -17.05 -5.92 9.41
CA ILE A 293 -17.52 -4.97 8.43
C ILE A 293 -16.45 -4.87 7.33
N ILE A 294 -16.91 -4.90 6.08
CA ILE A 294 -16.08 -4.61 4.92
C ILE A 294 -16.59 -3.31 4.29
N GLN A 295 -16.26 -2.19 4.93
CA GLN A 295 -16.54 -0.88 4.34
C GLN A 295 -15.23 -0.16 4.07
N ASN A 296 -15.07 0.35 2.85
CA ASN A 296 -13.83 0.96 2.39
C ASN A 296 -12.61 0.04 2.66
N PRO A 297 -12.60 -1.18 2.10
CA PRO A 297 -11.59 -2.17 2.46
C PRO A 297 -10.24 -1.88 1.83
N ILE A 298 -9.19 -2.17 2.60
CA ILE A 298 -7.81 -2.31 2.13
C ILE A 298 -7.35 -3.73 2.44
N ILE A 299 -6.62 -4.35 1.53
CA ILE A 299 -6.31 -5.78 1.59
C ILE A 299 -4.80 -6.03 1.52
N ASP A 300 -4.33 -7.02 2.25
CA ASP A 300 -2.99 -7.58 2.15
C ASP A 300 -2.98 -9.08 2.50
N SER A 301 -1.91 -9.78 2.14
CA SER A 301 -1.74 -11.20 2.41
C SER A 301 -0.26 -11.56 2.62
N ASN A 302 -0.01 -12.52 3.48
CA ASN A 302 1.32 -13.11 3.67
C ASN A 302 1.51 -14.45 2.93
N GLY A 303 0.64 -14.74 1.96
CA GLY A 303 0.66 -15.99 1.18
C GLY A 303 -0.13 -17.15 1.79
N LYS A 304 -0.67 -16.99 3.00
CA LYS A 304 -1.50 -18.01 3.69
C LYS A 304 -2.72 -17.43 4.36
N MET A 305 -2.63 -16.21 4.79
CA MET A 305 -3.65 -15.47 5.54
C MET A 305 -4.10 -14.28 4.73
N LEU A 306 -5.32 -13.87 4.94
CA LEU A 306 -5.86 -12.64 4.39
C LEU A 306 -6.07 -11.63 5.51
N PHE A 307 -5.66 -10.39 5.26
CA PHE A 307 -5.84 -9.25 6.14
C PHE A 307 -6.68 -8.22 5.42
N VAL A 308 -7.77 -7.80 6.04
CA VAL A 308 -8.67 -6.78 5.49
C VAL A 308 -8.90 -5.73 6.55
N SER A 309 -8.41 -4.52 6.31
CA SER A 309 -8.78 -3.38 7.15
C SER A 309 -10.05 -2.74 6.62
N SER A 310 -10.85 -2.20 7.52
CA SER A 310 -12.00 -1.37 7.20
C SER A 310 -11.75 0.04 7.75
N ASP A 311 -11.78 1.03 6.87
CA ASP A 311 -11.57 2.43 7.28
C ASP A 311 -12.76 2.97 8.08
N PHE A 312 -13.96 2.50 7.78
CA PHE A 312 -15.19 2.98 8.42
C PHE A 312 -15.24 2.68 9.92
N ASP A 313 -15.07 1.42 10.33
CA ASP A 313 -15.15 1.00 11.73
C ASP A 313 -13.78 0.88 12.39
N ARG A 314 -12.71 1.16 11.66
CA ARG A 314 -11.32 1.09 12.13
C ARG A 314 -10.96 -0.29 12.65
N SER A 315 -11.41 -1.31 11.93
CA SER A 315 -11.15 -2.71 12.23
C SER A 315 -10.11 -3.32 11.30
N LEU A 316 -9.55 -4.44 11.74
CA LEU A 316 -8.75 -5.36 10.95
C LEU A 316 -9.31 -6.76 11.10
N SER A 317 -9.82 -7.31 10.01
CA SER A 317 -10.31 -8.68 9.91
C SER A 317 -9.20 -9.59 9.39
N ILE A 318 -9.02 -10.74 10.04
CA ILE A 318 -7.96 -11.70 9.73
C ILE A 318 -8.55 -13.08 9.50
N TRP A 319 -8.30 -13.64 8.33
CA TRP A 319 -8.53 -15.05 8.02
C TRP A 319 -7.19 -15.78 8.11
N LYS A 320 -7.06 -16.72 9.04
CA LYS A 320 -5.84 -17.53 9.24
C LYS A 320 -5.59 -18.54 8.13
N GLN A 321 -6.61 -18.82 7.36
CA GLN A 321 -6.57 -19.54 6.10
C GLN A 321 -7.32 -18.69 5.07
N LEU A 322 -6.89 -18.77 3.82
CA LEU A 322 -7.56 -18.04 2.76
C LEU A 322 -9.04 -18.44 2.69
N PRO A 323 -9.95 -17.47 2.67
CA PRO A 323 -11.37 -17.76 2.54
C PRO A 323 -11.64 -18.50 1.22
N GLY A 324 -12.54 -19.48 1.27
CA GLY A 324 -12.87 -20.32 0.12
C GLY A 324 -14.24 -20.06 -0.49
N ASN A 325 -15.04 -19.17 0.09
CA ASN A 325 -16.37 -18.81 -0.40
C ASN A 325 -16.88 -17.53 0.29
N SER A 326 -17.99 -17.01 -0.20
CA SER A 326 -18.62 -15.77 0.27
C SER A 326 -19.14 -15.80 1.72
N ALA A 327 -19.35 -16.99 2.28
CA ALA A 327 -19.84 -17.15 3.65
C ALA A 327 -18.69 -17.26 4.69
N ALA A 328 -17.42 -17.17 4.24
CA ALA A 328 -16.27 -17.27 5.12
C ALA A 328 -16.18 -16.04 6.03
N THR A 329 -16.30 -16.25 7.33
CA THR A 329 -16.10 -15.20 8.34
C THR A 329 -14.62 -15.15 8.76
N PRO A 330 -14.13 -13.99 9.19
CA PRO A 330 -12.76 -13.89 9.71
C PRO A 330 -12.62 -14.68 11.02
N ASP A 331 -11.44 -15.26 11.20
CA ASP A 331 -11.09 -15.91 12.48
C ASP A 331 -10.93 -14.90 13.61
N ILE A 332 -10.56 -13.67 13.27
CA ILE A 332 -10.30 -12.60 14.22
C ILE A 332 -10.76 -11.28 13.61
N VAL A 333 -11.49 -10.51 14.41
CA VAL A 333 -11.77 -9.09 14.14
C VAL A 333 -11.10 -8.27 15.24
N MET A 334 -10.11 -7.48 14.86
CA MET A 334 -9.44 -6.55 15.76
C MET A 334 -10.09 -5.18 15.59
N ARG A 335 -10.58 -4.61 16.67
CA ARG A 335 -11.23 -3.31 16.68
C ARG A 335 -10.60 -2.41 17.71
N ARG A 336 -10.73 -1.13 17.49
CA ARG A 336 -10.46 -0.15 18.50
C ARG A 336 -11.51 -0.26 19.61
N PHE A 337 -11.06 -0.41 20.84
CA PHE A 337 -11.90 -0.30 22.02
C PHE A 337 -11.74 1.09 22.63
N ASP A 338 -12.84 1.76 22.90
CA ASP A 338 -12.84 3.10 23.52
C ASP A 338 -12.21 3.12 24.92
N GLN A 339 -12.02 1.95 25.51
CA GLN A 339 -11.41 1.77 26.83
C GLN A 339 -10.16 0.89 26.81
N ALA A 340 -9.66 0.55 25.66
CA ALA A 340 -8.44 -0.23 25.59
C ALA A 340 -7.23 0.61 26.05
N PRO A 341 -6.31 0.02 26.79
CA PRO A 341 -5.15 0.76 27.30
C PRO A 341 -4.19 1.27 26.21
N TRP A 342 -4.50 0.96 24.96
CA TRP A 342 -3.73 1.32 23.76
C TRP A 342 -4.49 2.26 22.81
N ASP A 343 -5.65 2.78 23.23
CA ASP A 343 -6.42 3.82 22.53
C ASP A 343 -5.83 5.22 22.71
#